data_8095639971562c1d017654f260d6bed3
#
_entry.id   8095639971562c1d017654f260d6bed3
#
_cell.length_a   1.000
_cell.length_b   1.000
_cell.length_c   1.000
_cell.angle_alpha   90.00
_cell.angle_beta   90.00
_cell.angle_gamma   90.00
#
_symmetry.space_group_name_H-M   'P 1'
#
loop_
_entity.id
_entity.type
_entity.pdbx_description
1 polymer ?
#
loop_
_entity_poly.entity_id
_entity_poly.type
_entity_poly.pdbx_seq_one_letter_code
_entity_poly.pdbx_strand_id
1 'polypeptide(L)'
;FPPFVDYRYGMSQQTLAGLYSAMDVLLAPSYGEGFGIPTVEAQACGTRVIGSSWGATPDLLAEDSWMVEGQPMWDAGQNAIWQMPLVPSIVNALEEAYQAERGTSQVAVDFAKQFDVETVWQKHWLPVIGRLLNK
;
A
#
# COMPACT_ATOMS: atom_id res chain seq x y z
N PHE A 1 3.73 -21.56 0.41
CA PHE A 1 2.58 -20.96 -0.29
C PHE A 1 1.30 -21.49 0.30
N PRO A 2 0.24 -20.65 0.44
CA PRO A 2 -1.06 -21.12 0.91
C PRO A 2 -1.63 -22.19 -0.02
N PRO A 3 -2.48 -23.09 0.48
CA PRO A 3 -3.15 -24.11 -0.33
C PRO A 3 -3.92 -23.47 -1.50
N PHE A 4 -3.98 -24.15 -2.63
CA PHE A 4 -4.66 -23.65 -3.85
C PHE A 4 -6.15 -23.27 -3.58
N VAL A 5 -6.79 -23.94 -2.64
CA VAL A 5 -8.17 -23.64 -2.22
C VAL A 5 -8.28 -22.21 -1.66
N ASP A 6 -7.34 -21.80 -0.79
CA ASP A 6 -7.34 -20.45 -0.21
C ASP A 6 -7.06 -19.38 -1.28
N TYR A 7 -6.26 -19.73 -2.28
CA TYR A 7 -5.99 -18.85 -3.42
C TYR A 7 -7.25 -18.60 -4.27
N ARG A 8 -8.09 -19.64 -4.43
CA ARG A 8 -9.28 -19.57 -5.27
C ARG A 8 -10.48 -18.92 -4.58
N TYR A 9 -10.63 -19.10 -3.27
CA TYR A 9 -11.80 -18.64 -2.50
C TYR A 9 -11.50 -17.47 -1.55
N GLY A 10 -10.27 -17.01 -1.55
CA GLY A 10 -9.79 -15.97 -0.66
C GLY A 10 -9.26 -16.51 0.66
N MET A 11 -8.34 -15.77 1.25
CA MET A 11 -7.81 -16.05 2.58
C MET A 11 -8.66 -15.38 3.65
N SER A 12 -8.70 -15.93 4.86
CA SER A 12 -9.27 -15.24 6.01
C SER A 12 -8.44 -13.99 6.32
N GLN A 13 -9.07 -12.97 6.91
CA GLN A 13 -8.36 -11.76 7.33
C GLN A 13 -7.19 -12.06 8.28
N GLN A 14 -7.37 -13.04 9.21
CA GLN A 14 -6.29 -13.46 10.09
C GLN A 14 -5.11 -14.09 9.35
N THR A 15 -5.39 -14.93 8.35
CA THR A 15 -4.35 -15.55 7.53
C THR A 15 -3.59 -14.49 6.73
N LEU A 16 -4.31 -13.53 6.14
CA LEU A 16 -3.72 -12.43 5.37
C LEU A 16 -2.88 -11.51 6.26
N ALA A 17 -3.39 -11.14 7.44
CA ALA A 17 -2.64 -10.35 8.41
C ALA A 17 -1.38 -11.08 8.88
N GLY A 18 -1.46 -12.39 9.15
CA GLY A 18 -0.30 -13.21 9.49
C GLY A 18 0.74 -13.27 8.36
N LEU A 19 0.28 -13.30 7.10
CA LEU A 19 1.18 -13.24 5.94
C LEU A 19 1.92 -11.90 5.87
N TYR A 20 1.22 -10.77 5.98
CA TYR A 20 1.86 -9.45 6.00
C TYR A 20 2.82 -9.32 7.19
N SER A 21 2.41 -9.68 8.40
CA SER A 21 3.26 -9.59 9.59
C SER A 21 4.52 -10.48 9.54
N ALA A 22 4.55 -11.49 8.68
CA ALA A 22 5.71 -12.36 8.47
C ALA A 22 6.72 -11.81 7.44
N MET A 23 6.40 -10.70 6.77
CA MET A 23 7.29 -10.06 5.79
C MET A 23 8.20 -9.05 6.47
N ASP A 24 9.46 -8.96 6.05
CA ASP A 24 10.34 -7.85 6.42
C ASP A 24 9.95 -6.55 5.68
N VAL A 25 9.51 -6.71 4.42
CA VAL A 25 9.06 -5.61 3.55
C VAL A 25 8.10 -6.12 2.49
N LEU A 26 7.09 -5.33 2.12
CA LEU A 26 6.27 -5.59 0.94
C LEU A 26 6.87 -4.86 -0.28
N LEU A 27 7.26 -5.60 -1.31
CA LEU A 27 7.70 -5.04 -2.59
C LEU A 27 6.51 -4.93 -3.55
N ALA A 28 6.04 -3.70 -3.81
CA ALA A 28 4.86 -3.40 -4.62
C ALA A 28 5.12 -2.26 -5.65
N PRO A 29 6.11 -2.38 -6.57
CA PRO A 29 6.44 -1.37 -7.56
C PRO A 29 5.50 -1.48 -8.77
N SER A 30 4.20 -1.26 -8.56
CA SER A 30 3.20 -1.31 -9.62
C SER A 30 3.35 -0.15 -10.60
N TYR A 31 2.90 -0.34 -11.85
CA TYR A 31 2.91 0.67 -12.89
C TYR A 31 1.94 1.83 -12.62
N GLY A 32 0.89 1.56 -11.89
CA GLY A 32 -0.11 2.53 -11.45
C GLY A 32 -1.18 1.85 -10.61
N GLU A 33 -1.65 2.56 -9.60
CA GLU A 33 -2.68 2.09 -8.69
C GLU A 33 -3.75 3.17 -8.54
N GLY A 34 -5.01 2.76 -8.49
CA GLY A 34 -6.11 3.64 -8.11
C GLY A 34 -6.13 3.91 -6.61
N PHE A 35 -5.83 2.88 -5.79
CA PHE A 35 -5.70 3.00 -4.34
C PHE A 35 -4.54 2.15 -3.80
N GLY A 36 -4.41 0.86 -4.18
CA GLY A 36 -3.33 0.01 -3.66
C GLY A 36 -3.64 -0.57 -2.28
N ILE A 37 -4.77 -1.26 -2.14
CA ILE A 37 -5.20 -1.90 -0.88
C ILE A 37 -4.08 -2.69 -0.19
N PRO A 38 -3.29 -3.55 -0.88
CA PRO A 38 -2.22 -4.31 -0.24
C PRO A 38 -1.16 -3.45 0.45
N THR A 39 -0.90 -2.24 -0.07
CA THR A 39 0.04 -1.28 0.53
C THR A 39 -0.43 -0.82 1.91
N VAL A 40 -1.71 -0.50 2.05
CA VAL A 40 -2.29 -0.07 3.32
C VAL A 40 -2.42 -1.25 4.29
N GLU A 41 -2.84 -2.42 3.81
CA GLU A 41 -2.97 -3.63 4.63
C GLU A 41 -1.64 -4.08 5.23
N ALA A 42 -0.56 -4.07 4.44
CA ALA A 42 0.78 -4.41 4.92
C ALA A 42 1.21 -3.45 6.03
N GLN A 43 1.03 -2.15 5.84
CA GLN A 43 1.37 -1.13 6.84
C GLN A 43 0.51 -1.25 8.10
N ALA A 44 -0.77 -1.58 7.97
CA ALA A 44 -1.63 -1.87 9.13
C ALA A 44 -1.12 -3.05 9.97
N CYS A 45 -0.40 -3.98 9.35
CA CYS A 45 0.27 -5.11 10.01
C CYS A 45 1.71 -4.77 10.48
N GLY A 46 2.15 -3.52 10.31
CA GLY A 46 3.49 -3.06 10.70
C GLY A 46 4.60 -3.39 9.70
N THR A 47 4.24 -3.82 8.49
CA THR A 47 5.18 -4.12 7.42
C THR A 47 5.43 -2.88 6.57
N ARG A 48 6.69 -2.45 6.44
CA ARG A 48 7.08 -1.35 5.56
C ARG A 48 6.90 -1.73 4.10
N VAL A 49 6.77 -0.75 3.24
CA VAL A 49 6.49 -0.97 1.81
C VAL A 49 7.55 -0.31 0.94
N ILE A 50 7.95 -0.99 -0.12
CA ILE A 50 8.64 -0.42 -1.26
C ILE A 50 7.60 -0.26 -2.37
N GLY A 51 7.18 0.97 -2.65
CA GLY A 51 6.11 1.29 -3.58
C GLY A 51 6.54 2.19 -4.73
N SER A 52 5.72 2.29 -5.77
CA SER A 52 5.96 3.19 -6.90
C SER A 52 5.83 4.65 -6.48
N SER A 53 6.65 5.54 -7.05
CA SER A 53 6.51 7.01 -6.91
C SER A 53 5.41 7.60 -7.80
N TRP A 54 4.41 6.80 -8.21
CA TRP A 54 3.38 7.18 -9.17
C TRP A 54 1.96 6.79 -8.72
N GLY A 55 0.97 7.50 -9.30
CA GLY A 55 -0.45 7.25 -9.03
C GLY A 55 -0.82 7.58 -7.58
N ALA A 56 -1.61 6.73 -6.94
CA ALA A 56 -2.03 6.89 -5.56
C ALA A 56 -0.95 6.46 -4.53
N THR A 57 0.04 5.69 -4.96
CA THR A 57 1.01 5.05 -4.03
C THR A 57 1.76 6.04 -3.14
N PRO A 58 2.26 7.21 -3.63
CA PRO A 58 2.95 8.17 -2.77
C PRO A 58 2.11 8.66 -1.58
N ASP A 59 0.80 8.81 -1.77
CA ASP A 59 -0.13 9.25 -0.72
C ASP A 59 -0.49 8.11 0.28
N LEU A 60 -0.10 6.88 -0.05
CA LEU A 60 -0.43 5.67 0.71
C LEU A 60 0.78 5.05 1.42
N LEU A 61 1.94 5.71 1.37
CA LEU A 61 3.16 5.24 2.03
C LEU A 61 3.43 6.03 3.32
N ALA A 62 3.70 5.29 4.39
CA ALA A 62 4.25 5.86 5.61
C ALA A 62 5.68 6.38 5.37
N GLU A 63 6.13 7.33 6.18
CA GLU A 63 7.41 8.02 6.00
C GLU A 63 8.66 7.12 6.11
N ASP A 64 8.52 5.94 6.71
CA ASP A 64 9.58 4.94 6.83
C ASP A 64 9.49 3.83 5.76
N SER A 65 8.75 4.09 4.69
CA SER A 65 8.67 3.28 3.47
C SER A 65 9.56 3.87 2.37
N TRP A 66 9.75 3.14 1.27
CA TRP A 66 10.63 3.54 0.18
C TRP A 66 9.86 3.71 -1.12
N MET A 67 10.26 4.72 -1.91
CA MET A 67 9.68 4.96 -3.23
C MET A 67 10.61 4.51 -4.34
N VAL A 68 10.02 3.89 -5.36
CA VAL A 68 10.70 3.43 -6.57
C VAL A 68 10.40 4.39 -7.70
N GLU A 69 11.45 4.99 -8.25
CA GLU A 69 11.36 5.83 -9.45
C GLU A 69 11.08 5.01 -10.71
N GLY A 70 10.46 5.65 -11.69
CA GLY A 70 10.15 5.00 -12.95
C GLY A 70 10.09 5.97 -14.13
N GLN A 71 9.88 5.41 -15.33
CA GLN A 71 9.71 6.17 -16.55
C GLN A 71 8.23 6.24 -16.94
N PRO A 72 7.71 7.42 -17.32
CA PRO A 72 6.36 7.53 -17.87
C PRO A 72 6.20 6.67 -19.11
N MET A 73 5.10 5.94 -19.19
CA MET A 73 4.75 5.10 -20.32
C MET A 73 3.27 5.32 -20.68
N TRP A 74 3.00 5.57 -21.95
CA TRP A 74 1.63 5.69 -22.43
C TRP A 74 0.99 4.31 -22.59
N ASP A 75 -0.13 4.07 -21.94
CA ASP A 75 -0.98 2.89 -22.13
C ASP A 75 -2.19 3.26 -22.99
N ALA A 76 -2.20 2.75 -24.21
CA ALA A 76 -3.29 3.01 -25.16
C ALA A 76 -4.60 2.27 -24.79
N GLY A 77 -4.51 1.17 -24.04
CA GLY A 77 -5.68 0.38 -23.64
C GLY A 77 -6.50 1.08 -22.57
N GLN A 78 -5.84 1.82 -21.69
CA GLN A 78 -6.49 2.59 -20.61
C GLN A 78 -6.52 4.10 -20.87
N ASN A 79 -5.92 4.55 -21.97
CA ASN A 79 -5.81 5.98 -22.32
C ASN A 79 -5.20 6.80 -21.16
N ALA A 80 -4.13 6.29 -20.55
CA ALA A 80 -3.50 6.86 -19.37
C ALA A 80 -1.97 6.77 -19.45
N ILE A 81 -1.31 7.64 -18.66
CA ILE A 81 0.13 7.51 -18.43
C ILE A 81 0.35 6.63 -17.21
N TRP A 82 1.18 5.61 -17.39
CA TRP A 82 1.66 4.73 -16.34
C TRP A 82 3.14 5.00 -16.09
N GLN A 83 3.67 4.49 -14.99
CA GLN A 83 5.09 4.55 -14.71
C GLN A 83 5.68 3.14 -14.73
N MET A 84 6.65 2.89 -15.62
CA MET A 84 7.42 1.66 -15.62
C MET A 84 8.55 1.79 -14.60
N PRO A 85 8.54 1.01 -13.50
CA PRO A 85 9.54 1.10 -12.45
C PRO A 85 10.95 0.80 -12.98
N LEU A 86 11.93 1.57 -12.55
CA LEU A 86 13.33 1.36 -12.90
C LEU A 86 13.97 0.29 -12.01
N VAL A 87 14.51 -0.75 -12.62
CA VAL A 87 15.20 -1.83 -11.88
C VAL A 87 16.29 -1.30 -10.94
N PRO A 88 17.15 -0.36 -11.33
CA PRO A 88 18.13 0.21 -10.40
C PRO A 88 17.49 0.88 -9.16
N SER A 89 16.33 1.55 -9.32
CA SER A 89 15.62 2.16 -8.21
C SER A 89 15.03 1.10 -7.26
N ILE A 90 14.51 -0.01 -7.82
CA ILE A 90 14.06 -1.16 -7.01
C ILE A 90 15.23 -1.74 -6.21
N VAL A 91 16.38 -1.94 -6.84
CA VAL A 91 17.57 -2.48 -6.18
C VAL A 91 18.03 -1.57 -5.04
N ASN A 92 18.08 -0.26 -5.26
CA ASN A 92 18.47 0.70 -4.23
C ASN A 92 17.48 0.67 -3.05
N ALA A 93 16.18 0.68 -3.31
CA ALA A 93 15.17 0.62 -2.27
C ALA A 93 15.23 -0.70 -1.46
N LEU A 94 15.51 -1.83 -2.11
CA LEU A 94 15.73 -3.11 -1.43
C LEU A 94 17.00 -3.11 -0.58
N GLU A 95 18.08 -2.49 -1.05
CA GLU A 95 19.30 -2.36 -0.28
C GLU A 95 19.11 -1.48 0.96
N GLU A 96 18.44 -0.34 0.82
CA GLU A 96 18.08 0.52 1.94
C GLU A 96 17.18 -0.20 2.95
N ALA A 97 16.17 -0.93 2.47
CA ALA A 97 15.30 -1.73 3.33
C ALA A 97 16.05 -2.86 4.06
N TYR A 98 17.05 -3.47 3.40
CA TYR A 98 17.89 -4.49 4.02
C TYR A 98 18.76 -3.94 5.15
N GLN A 99 19.23 -2.70 5.03
CA GLN A 99 20.05 -2.03 6.05
C GLN A 99 19.19 -1.40 7.18
N ALA A 100 17.89 -1.23 6.96
CA ALA A 100 16.99 -0.67 7.95
C ALA A 100 16.77 -1.61 9.15
N GLU A 101 16.31 -1.04 10.26
CA GLU A 101 15.95 -1.80 11.44
C GLU A 101 14.79 -2.78 11.12
N ARG A 102 14.95 -4.03 11.51
CA ARG A 102 13.95 -5.08 11.29
C ARG A 102 12.87 -5.04 12.35
N GLY A 103 11.72 -5.63 12.01
CA GLY A 103 10.58 -5.78 12.91
C GLY A 103 9.42 -4.86 12.57
N THR A 104 8.41 -4.88 13.42
CA THR A 104 7.16 -4.14 13.23
C THR A 104 7.39 -2.64 13.26
N SER A 105 7.01 -1.95 12.21
CA SER A 105 7.01 -0.49 12.16
C SER A 105 5.76 0.10 12.82
N GLN A 106 5.94 0.80 13.92
CA GLN A 106 4.84 1.55 14.54
C GLN A 106 4.43 2.75 13.70
N VAL A 107 5.36 3.36 12.95
CA VAL A 107 5.10 4.47 12.02
C VAL A 107 4.12 4.03 10.93
N ALA A 108 4.36 2.87 10.32
CA ALA A 108 3.47 2.29 9.32
C ALA A 108 2.08 1.95 9.91
N VAL A 109 2.02 1.37 11.10
CA VAL A 109 0.74 1.07 11.79
C VAL A 109 -0.05 2.36 12.06
N ASP A 110 0.59 3.38 12.59
CA ASP A 110 -0.08 4.65 12.93
C ASP A 110 -0.55 5.39 11.67
N PHE A 111 0.23 5.34 10.60
CA PHE A 111 -0.16 5.86 9.30
C PHE A 111 -1.40 5.15 8.76
N ALA A 112 -1.44 3.82 8.80
CA ALA A 112 -2.54 3.02 8.26
C ALA A 112 -3.88 3.26 8.98
N LYS A 113 -3.89 3.69 10.26
CA LYS A 113 -5.10 3.99 11.04
C LYS A 113 -6.00 5.05 10.40
N GLN A 114 -5.46 5.93 9.56
CA GLN A 114 -6.29 6.94 8.87
C GLN A 114 -7.26 6.32 7.87
N PHE A 115 -6.98 5.09 7.40
CA PHE A 115 -7.81 4.34 6.44
C PHE A 115 -8.78 3.37 7.14
N ASP A 116 -8.76 3.30 8.47
CA ASP A 116 -9.73 2.52 9.23
C ASP A 116 -11.16 2.99 8.93
N VAL A 117 -12.08 2.05 8.78
CA VAL A 117 -13.46 2.32 8.35
C VAL A 117 -14.19 3.29 9.27
N GLU A 118 -13.98 3.16 10.59
CA GLU A 118 -14.61 4.07 11.56
C GLU A 118 -13.99 5.47 11.47
N THR A 119 -12.67 5.56 11.33
CA THR A 119 -11.97 6.83 11.13
C THR A 119 -12.44 7.54 9.86
N VAL A 120 -12.53 6.82 8.74
CA VAL A 120 -13.02 7.36 7.45
C VAL A 120 -14.48 7.77 7.56
N TRP A 121 -15.31 6.96 8.21
CA TRP A 121 -16.72 7.27 8.43
C TRP A 121 -16.90 8.56 9.21
N GLN A 122 -16.29 8.66 10.39
CA GLN A 122 -16.44 9.79 11.30
C GLN A 122 -15.87 11.09 10.72
N LYS A 123 -14.67 11.03 10.12
CA LYS A 123 -13.98 12.23 9.67
C LYS A 123 -14.46 12.73 8.29
N HIS A 124 -14.85 11.84 7.40
CA HIS A 124 -15.09 12.20 6.00
C HIS A 124 -16.55 12.03 5.58
N TRP A 125 -17.19 10.89 5.90
CA TRP A 125 -18.55 10.62 5.43
C TRP A 125 -19.64 11.29 6.26
N LEU A 126 -19.60 11.14 7.57
CA LEU A 126 -20.64 11.65 8.46
C LEU A 126 -20.86 13.18 8.32
N PRO A 127 -19.82 14.03 8.24
CA PRO A 127 -20.00 15.46 8.04
C PRO A 127 -20.62 15.81 6.67
N VAL A 128 -20.32 15.04 5.63
CA VAL A 128 -20.90 15.26 4.29
C VAL A 128 -22.36 14.89 4.27
N ILE A 129 -22.70 13.71 4.80
CA ILE A 129 -24.09 13.23 4.90
C ILE A 129 -24.92 14.18 5.76
N GLY A 130 -24.39 14.62 6.90
CA GLY A 130 -25.09 15.58 7.77
C GLY A 130 -25.42 16.90 7.06
N ARG A 131 -24.52 17.42 6.23
CA ARG A 131 -24.79 18.62 5.40
C ARG A 131 -25.83 18.40 4.31
N LEU A 132 -25.91 17.19 3.76
CA LEU A 132 -26.89 16.86 2.72
C LEU A 132 -28.30 16.67 3.29
N LEU A 133 -28.42 16.12 4.49
CA LEU A 133 -29.71 15.87 5.15
C LEU A 133 -30.30 17.12 5.80
N ASN A 134 -29.48 18.12 6.11
CA ASN A 134 -29.94 19.40 6.72
C ASN A 134 -30.22 20.51 5.69
N LYS A 135 -30.34 20.16 4.41
CA LYS A 135 -30.83 21.00 3.33
C LYS A 135 -32.32 20.71 3.07
#